data_bb6e525f794c8e604dc37342aede9310
#
_entry.id   bb6e525f794c8e604dc37342aede9310
#
_cell.length_a   1.000
_cell.length_b   1.000
_cell.length_c   1.000
_cell.angle_alpha   90.00
_cell.angle_beta   90.00
_cell.angle_gamma   90.00
#
_symmetry.space_group_name_H-M   'P 1'
#
loop_
_entity.id
_entity.type
_entity.pdbx_description
1 polymer ?
#
loop_
_entity_poly.entity_id
_entity_poly.type
_entity_poly.pdbx_seq_one_letter_code
_entity_poly.pdbx_strand_id
1 'polypeptide(L)'
;AAGALQSKYPAAVFTGYRFGEELARHAACADVFVFPRRTDTFGLMLIEAMACGVPVAAYPVTGPVDVVANGVTGVLSEDLRTAALAALQLDRAACREHALRYTWEAATQQFIATLTPVRDVSGKSACSVAAPS
;
A
#
# COMPACT_ATOMS: atom_id res chain seq x y z
N ALA A 1 24.61 2.00 9.86
CA ALA A 1 23.49 2.95 10.01
C ALA A 1 22.48 2.53 11.09
N ALA A 2 22.04 1.25 11.13
CA ALA A 2 21.09 0.78 12.13
C ALA A 2 21.59 0.92 13.58
N GLY A 3 22.86 0.62 13.84
CA GLY A 3 23.45 0.72 15.17
C GLY A 3 23.46 2.14 15.76
N ALA A 4 23.68 3.16 14.94
CA ALA A 4 23.66 4.55 15.37
C ALA A 4 22.24 5.01 15.75
N LEU A 5 21.23 4.58 14.99
CA LEU A 5 19.82 4.86 15.29
C LEU A 5 19.35 4.13 16.54
N GLN A 6 19.77 2.89 16.73
CA GLN A 6 19.42 2.09 17.91
C GLN A 6 19.98 2.73 19.21
N SER A 7 21.19 3.27 19.15
CA SER A 7 21.79 4.00 20.28
C SER A 7 21.05 5.31 20.58
N LYS A 8 20.56 5.99 19.53
CA LYS A 8 19.81 7.25 19.66
C LYS A 8 18.37 7.05 20.17
N TYR A 9 17.76 5.93 19.82
CA TYR A 9 16.38 5.61 20.17
C TYR A 9 16.28 4.23 20.85
N PRO A 10 16.68 4.12 22.12
CA PRO A 10 16.77 2.85 22.82
C PRO A 10 15.41 2.17 23.05
N ALA A 11 14.30 2.92 23.00
CA ALA A 11 12.95 2.38 23.12
C ALA A 11 12.42 1.80 21.78
N ALA A 12 13.09 2.08 20.66
CA ALA A 12 12.69 1.56 19.36
C ALA A 12 13.21 0.13 19.17
N VAL A 13 12.36 -0.73 18.63
CA VAL A 13 12.70 -2.12 18.30
C VAL A 13 13.08 -2.19 16.82
N PHE A 14 14.32 -2.59 16.54
CA PHE A 14 14.84 -2.79 15.19
C PHE A 14 14.76 -4.27 14.84
N THR A 15 13.74 -4.64 14.08
CA THR A 15 13.46 -6.04 13.76
C THR A 15 14.36 -6.64 12.69
N GLY A 16 15.13 -5.81 11.96
CA GLY A 16 15.87 -6.25 10.78
C GLY A 16 14.95 -6.61 9.61
N TYR A 17 15.51 -7.33 8.63
CA TYR A 17 14.74 -7.79 7.48
C TYR A 17 13.81 -8.93 7.87
N ARG A 18 12.53 -8.82 7.43
CA ARG A 18 11.49 -9.81 7.61
C ARG A 18 10.79 -10.05 6.27
N PHE A 19 10.36 -11.28 6.04
CA PHE A 19 9.74 -11.69 4.77
C PHE A 19 8.53 -12.57 5.02
N GLY A 20 7.62 -12.61 4.04
CA GLY A 20 6.48 -13.52 4.00
C GLY A 20 5.58 -13.38 5.23
N GLU A 21 5.21 -14.51 5.80
CA GLU A 21 4.29 -14.58 6.94
C GLU A 21 4.83 -13.88 8.20
N GLU A 22 6.14 -13.93 8.43
CA GLU A 22 6.76 -13.26 9.57
C GLU A 22 6.63 -11.74 9.47
N LEU A 23 6.82 -11.17 8.27
CA LEU A 23 6.59 -9.75 8.02
C LEU A 23 5.13 -9.38 8.25
N ALA A 24 4.19 -10.18 7.75
CA ALA A 24 2.76 -9.96 7.92
C ALA A 24 2.36 -10.00 9.39
N ARG A 25 2.90 -10.91 10.19
CA ARG A 25 2.67 -10.98 11.63
C ARG A 25 3.18 -9.73 12.36
N HIS A 26 4.39 -9.28 12.04
CA HIS A 26 4.95 -8.06 12.62
C HIS A 26 4.09 -6.84 12.25
N ALA A 27 3.71 -6.72 10.99
CA ALA A 27 2.84 -5.64 10.53
C ALA A 27 1.48 -5.66 11.26
N ALA A 28 0.85 -6.83 11.38
CA ALA A 28 -0.45 -6.97 12.03
C ALA A 28 -0.47 -6.60 13.52
N CYS A 29 0.68 -6.64 14.20
CA CYS A 29 0.84 -6.19 15.58
C CYS A 29 0.88 -4.67 15.73
N ALA A 30 1.08 -3.92 14.64
CA ALA A 30 1.13 -2.47 14.69
C ALA A 30 -0.27 -1.86 14.83
N ASP A 31 -0.34 -0.72 15.50
CA ASP A 31 -1.58 0.07 15.63
C ASP A 31 -1.69 1.10 14.50
N VAL A 32 -0.56 1.56 13.97
CA VAL A 32 -0.46 2.47 12.85
C VAL A 32 0.84 2.20 12.08
N PHE A 33 0.78 2.31 10.76
CA PHE A 33 1.94 2.26 9.88
C PHE A 33 2.33 3.67 9.46
N VAL A 34 3.48 4.15 9.94
CA VAL A 34 3.99 5.49 9.60
C VAL A 34 4.92 5.39 8.41
N PHE A 35 4.60 6.09 7.35
CA PHE A 35 5.37 6.12 6.10
C PHE A 35 6.00 7.49 5.87
N PRO A 36 7.27 7.70 6.28
CA PRO A 36 7.90 9.02 6.27
C PRO A 36 8.58 9.37 4.95
N ARG A 37 8.21 8.75 3.85
CA ARG A 37 8.78 9.02 2.52
C ARG A 37 8.00 10.10 1.79
N ARG A 38 8.71 11.01 1.15
CA ARG A 38 8.14 12.07 0.30
C ARG A 38 8.18 11.72 -1.20
N THR A 39 8.81 10.62 -1.54
CA THR A 39 8.90 10.12 -2.93
C THR A 39 8.59 8.63 -2.93
N ASP A 40 7.53 8.25 -3.60
CA ASP A 40 7.20 6.85 -3.84
C ASP A 40 6.45 6.75 -5.17
N THR A 41 6.52 5.58 -5.81
CA THR A 41 5.90 5.37 -7.12
C THR A 41 4.51 4.76 -7.04
N PHE A 42 4.29 3.78 -6.15
CA PHE A 42 3.03 3.04 -6.11
C PHE A 42 2.46 2.78 -4.70
N GLY A 43 3.30 2.78 -3.67
CA GLY A 43 2.82 2.57 -2.30
C GLY A 43 2.46 1.12 -1.94
N LEU A 44 3.15 0.13 -2.50
CA LEU A 44 2.91 -1.29 -2.18
C LEU A 44 2.97 -1.59 -0.68
N MET A 45 3.92 -1.00 0.03
CA MET A 45 4.04 -1.17 1.49
C MET A 45 2.81 -0.65 2.24
N LEU A 46 2.14 0.37 1.70
CA LEU A 46 0.91 0.92 2.26
C LEU A 46 -0.25 -0.07 2.10
N ILE A 47 -0.35 -0.69 0.92
CA ILE A 47 -1.36 -1.72 0.64
C ILE A 47 -1.14 -2.95 1.52
N GLU A 48 0.12 -3.38 1.70
CA GLU A 48 0.48 -4.49 2.59
C GLU A 48 0.10 -4.19 4.05
N ALA A 49 0.37 -2.99 4.54
CA ALA A 49 -0.03 -2.57 5.89
C ALA A 49 -1.56 -2.58 6.04
N MET A 50 -2.29 -1.99 5.10
CA MET A 50 -3.75 -1.98 5.10
C MET A 50 -4.35 -3.39 5.00
N ALA A 51 -3.73 -4.31 4.25
CA ALA A 51 -4.14 -5.71 4.17
C ALA A 51 -4.03 -6.43 5.51
N CYS A 52 -3.06 -6.03 6.33
CA CYS A 52 -2.93 -6.49 7.73
C CYS A 52 -3.92 -5.78 8.68
N GLY A 53 -4.79 -4.93 8.18
CA GLY A 53 -5.72 -4.14 8.98
C GLY A 53 -5.04 -3.02 9.77
N VAL A 54 -3.96 -2.45 9.24
CA VAL A 54 -3.19 -1.38 9.91
C VAL A 54 -3.42 -0.06 9.20
N PRO A 55 -3.96 0.96 9.88
CA PRO A 55 -4.13 2.29 9.31
C PRO A 55 -2.79 2.95 8.99
N VAL A 56 -2.76 3.77 7.96
CA VAL A 56 -1.57 4.43 7.46
C VAL A 56 -1.52 5.90 7.88
N ALA A 57 -0.33 6.37 8.25
CA ALA A 57 -0.02 7.79 8.36
C ALA A 57 1.11 8.13 7.38
N ALA A 58 0.86 9.03 6.45
CA ALA A 58 1.80 9.37 5.39
C ALA A 58 1.73 10.85 5.00
N TYR A 59 2.72 11.30 4.23
CA TYR A 59 2.66 12.60 3.58
C TYR A 59 1.67 12.58 2.39
N PRO A 60 1.00 13.71 2.08
CA PRO A 60 0.09 13.83 0.94
C PRO A 60 0.85 13.99 -0.38
N VAL A 61 1.62 12.98 -0.75
CA VAL A 61 2.45 12.94 -1.96
C VAL A 61 2.01 11.80 -2.87
N THR A 62 2.50 11.81 -4.12
CA THR A 62 2.27 10.73 -5.08
C THR A 62 2.63 9.36 -4.48
N GLY A 63 1.82 8.37 -4.73
CA GLY A 63 1.84 7.06 -4.09
C GLY A 63 0.82 6.98 -2.96
N PRO A 64 1.06 7.58 -1.79
CA PRO A 64 0.06 7.62 -0.71
C PRO A 64 -1.30 8.18 -1.11
N VAL A 65 -1.36 9.28 -1.86
CA VAL A 65 -2.63 9.87 -2.30
C VAL A 65 -3.44 8.98 -3.22
N ASP A 66 -2.77 8.05 -3.92
CA ASP A 66 -3.41 7.17 -4.89
C ASP A 66 -4.01 5.91 -4.24
N VAL A 67 -3.47 5.47 -3.10
CA VAL A 67 -3.85 4.20 -2.47
C VAL A 67 -4.53 4.34 -1.11
N VAL A 68 -4.29 5.44 -0.39
CA VAL A 68 -4.86 5.69 0.94
C VAL A 68 -6.17 6.45 0.81
N ALA A 69 -7.27 5.86 1.30
CA ALA A 69 -8.52 6.59 1.49
C ALA A 69 -8.41 7.47 2.74
N ASN A 70 -8.10 8.76 2.55
CA ASN A 70 -7.86 9.70 3.65
C ASN A 70 -9.07 9.80 4.60
N GLY A 71 -8.82 9.61 5.88
CA GLY A 71 -9.87 9.58 6.92
C GLY A 71 -10.60 8.24 7.06
N VAL A 72 -10.30 7.23 6.21
CA VAL A 72 -10.89 5.88 6.26
C VAL A 72 -9.83 4.82 6.50
N THR A 73 -8.80 4.77 5.66
CA THR A 73 -7.73 3.77 5.76
C THR A 73 -6.41 4.34 6.22
N GLY A 74 -6.31 5.64 6.32
CA GLY A 74 -5.15 6.34 6.79
C GLY A 74 -5.39 7.84 6.87
N VAL A 75 -4.39 8.56 7.34
CA VAL A 75 -4.40 10.02 7.40
C VAL A 75 -3.19 10.56 6.67
N LEU A 76 -3.45 11.45 5.71
CA LEU A 76 -2.44 12.15 4.94
C LEU A 76 -2.26 13.55 5.49
N SER A 77 -1.06 13.89 5.94
CA SER A 77 -0.74 15.21 6.50
C SER A 77 0.74 15.53 6.33
N GLU A 78 1.05 16.82 6.18
CA GLU A 78 2.42 17.33 6.24
C GLU A 78 3.03 17.17 7.65
N ASP A 79 2.19 17.07 8.68
CA ASP A 79 2.59 16.71 10.03
C ASP A 79 2.29 15.21 10.29
N LEU A 80 3.32 14.37 10.18
CA LEU A 80 3.20 12.93 10.40
C LEU A 80 2.80 12.55 11.82
N ARG A 81 3.14 13.35 12.81
CA ARG A 81 2.73 13.09 14.20
C ARG A 81 1.22 13.21 14.33
N THR A 82 0.66 14.28 13.82
CA THR A 82 -0.79 14.51 13.79
C THR A 82 -1.48 13.42 12.98
N ALA A 83 -0.93 13.05 11.81
CA ALA A 83 -1.46 11.96 10.99
C ALA A 83 -1.46 10.62 11.74
N ALA A 84 -0.37 10.28 12.43
CA ALA A 84 -0.26 9.03 13.17
C ALA A 84 -1.28 8.94 14.32
N LEU A 85 -1.41 10.00 15.11
CA LEU A 85 -2.35 10.06 16.21
C LEU A 85 -3.81 9.98 15.74
N ALA A 86 -4.14 10.63 14.64
CA ALA A 86 -5.46 10.55 14.04
C ALA A 86 -5.74 9.16 13.43
N ALA A 87 -4.75 8.54 12.79
CA ALA A 87 -4.87 7.21 12.20
C ALA A 87 -5.17 6.12 13.24
N LEU A 88 -4.73 6.28 14.49
CA LEU A 88 -5.04 5.35 15.59
C LEU A 88 -6.54 5.20 15.87
N GLN A 89 -7.37 6.15 15.44
CA GLN A 89 -8.82 6.13 15.65
C GLN A 89 -9.58 5.45 14.50
N LEU A 90 -8.89 5.04 13.44
CA LEU A 90 -9.52 4.46 12.25
C LEU A 90 -9.84 2.97 12.44
N ASP A 91 -10.85 2.52 11.71
CA ASP A 91 -11.29 1.12 11.75
C ASP A 91 -10.34 0.22 10.96
N ARG A 92 -9.79 -0.76 11.65
CA ARG A 92 -8.87 -1.75 11.07
C ARG A 92 -9.54 -2.66 10.03
N ALA A 93 -10.82 -2.95 10.21
CA ALA A 93 -11.58 -3.76 9.25
C ALA A 93 -11.77 -3.02 7.93
N ALA A 94 -12.06 -1.71 7.97
CA ALA A 94 -12.14 -0.87 6.79
C ALA A 94 -10.81 -0.79 6.02
N CYS A 95 -9.68 -0.75 6.73
CA CYS A 95 -8.35 -0.80 6.10
C CYS A 95 -8.16 -2.08 5.29
N ARG A 96 -8.48 -3.23 5.89
CA ARG A 96 -8.35 -4.53 5.23
C ARG A 96 -9.30 -4.66 4.03
N GLU A 97 -10.54 -4.27 4.18
CA GLU A 97 -11.53 -4.30 3.09
C GLU A 97 -11.07 -3.45 1.90
N HIS A 98 -10.54 -2.26 2.17
CA HIS A 98 -10.01 -1.38 1.12
C HIS A 98 -8.83 -2.03 0.38
N ALA A 99 -7.90 -2.64 1.12
CA ALA A 99 -6.72 -3.29 0.54
C ALA A 99 -7.08 -4.48 -0.36
N LEU A 100 -8.16 -5.20 -0.08
CA LEU A 100 -8.62 -6.32 -0.89
C LEU A 100 -9.04 -5.92 -2.32
N ARG A 101 -9.24 -4.63 -2.58
CA ARG A 101 -9.49 -4.10 -3.94
C ARG A 101 -8.25 -4.09 -4.81
N TYR A 102 -7.06 -4.14 -4.21
CA TYR A 102 -5.76 -4.15 -4.89
C TYR A 102 -5.27 -5.59 -5.09
N THR A 103 -6.01 -6.37 -5.88
CA THR A 103 -5.60 -7.73 -6.26
C THR A 103 -4.93 -7.73 -7.63
N TRP A 104 -4.17 -8.77 -7.93
CA TRP A 104 -3.62 -8.97 -9.28
C TRP A 104 -4.71 -9.09 -10.33
N GLU A 105 -5.83 -9.72 -9.99
CA GLU A 105 -7.00 -9.83 -10.85
C GLU A 105 -7.59 -8.45 -11.18
N ALA A 106 -7.79 -7.61 -10.16
CA ALA A 106 -8.30 -6.25 -10.36
C ALA A 106 -7.35 -5.40 -11.20
N ALA A 107 -6.03 -5.47 -10.92
CA ALA A 107 -5.01 -4.78 -11.70
C ALA A 107 -4.98 -5.25 -13.15
N THR A 108 -5.09 -6.56 -13.39
CA THR A 108 -5.12 -7.16 -14.72
C THR A 108 -6.38 -6.72 -15.48
N GLN A 109 -7.55 -6.74 -14.86
CA GLN A 109 -8.80 -6.28 -15.46
C GLN A 109 -8.73 -4.80 -15.86
N GLN A 110 -8.19 -3.96 -14.98
CA GLN A 110 -8.02 -2.55 -15.28
C GLN A 110 -7.06 -2.32 -16.45
N PHE A 111 -5.96 -3.06 -16.50
CA PHE A 111 -4.98 -3.01 -17.59
C PHE A 111 -5.64 -3.43 -18.92
N ILE A 112 -6.35 -4.57 -18.95
CA ILE A 112 -7.05 -5.05 -20.12
C ILE A 112 -8.07 -4.03 -20.62
N ALA A 113 -8.83 -3.39 -19.72
CA ALA A 113 -9.82 -2.38 -20.08
C ALA A 113 -9.23 -1.13 -20.73
N THR A 114 -7.93 -0.84 -20.48
CA THR A 114 -7.24 0.30 -21.10
C THR A 114 -6.55 -0.05 -22.41
N LEU A 115 -6.47 -1.33 -22.79
CA LEU A 115 -5.85 -1.75 -24.03
C LEU A 115 -6.72 -1.39 -25.23
N THR A 116 -6.13 -0.73 -26.20
CA THR A 116 -6.76 -0.49 -27.50
C THR A 116 -6.34 -1.62 -28.45
N PRO A 117 -7.27 -2.32 -29.10
CA PRO A 117 -6.91 -3.35 -30.06
C PRO A 117 -6.07 -2.76 -31.21
N VAL A 118 -4.89 -3.30 -31.42
CA VAL A 118 -4.09 -2.97 -32.59
C VAL A 118 -4.61 -3.76 -33.76
N ARG A 119 -5.11 -3.07 -34.77
CA ARG A 119 -5.45 -3.67 -36.06
C ARG A 119 -4.19 -3.74 -36.90
N ASP A 120 -3.89 -4.91 -37.43
CA ASP A 120 -2.82 -5.04 -38.40
C ASP A 120 -3.21 -4.39 -39.74
N VAL A 121 -2.27 -4.24 -40.65
CA VAL A 121 -2.46 -3.61 -41.97
C VAL A 121 -3.48 -4.41 -42.84
N SER A 122 -3.80 -5.66 -42.47
CA SER A 122 -4.75 -6.53 -43.13
C SER A 122 -6.17 -6.46 -42.54
N GLY A 123 -6.39 -5.66 -41.50
CA GLY A 123 -7.70 -5.44 -40.89
C GLY A 123 -8.18 -6.57 -39.97
N LYS A 124 -7.35 -7.54 -39.66
CA LYS A 124 -7.66 -8.62 -38.71
C LYS A 124 -7.22 -8.26 -37.31
N SER A 125 -8.04 -8.54 -36.32
CA SER A 125 -7.69 -8.35 -34.93
C SER A 125 -6.57 -9.30 -34.50
N ALA A 126 -5.40 -8.78 -34.12
CA ALA A 126 -4.20 -9.55 -33.80
C ALA A 126 -4.17 -10.10 -32.36
N CYS A 127 -5.21 -9.93 -31.57
CA CYS A 127 -5.20 -10.41 -30.18
C CYS A 127 -6.51 -11.13 -29.84
N SER A 128 -6.49 -12.45 -29.98
CA SER A 128 -7.45 -13.34 -29.34
C SER A 128 -6.81 -13.86 -28.06
N VAL A 129 -7.06 -13.19 -26.93
CA VAL A 129 -6.74 -13.75 -25.63
C VAL A 129 -7.84 -14.75 -25.30
N ALA A 130 -7.53 -16.04 -25.43
CA ALA A 130 -8.41 -17.09 -24.95
C ALA A 130 -8.57 -16.94 -23.43
N ALA A 131 -9.81 -16.80 -22.98
CA ALA A 131 -10.10 -16.82 -21.55
C ALA A 131 -9.69 -18.19 -20.99
N PRO A 132 -9.01 -18.24 -19.84
CA PRO A 132 -8.74 -19.53 -19.19
C PRO A 132 -10.06 -20.13 -18.72
N SER A 133 -10.24 -21.38 -19.03
CA SER A 133 -11.36 -22.19 -18.59
C SER A 133 -11.31 -22.44 -17.09
#